data_088bcdc0fbd275140506a1e91ac8591a
#
_entry.id   088bcdc0fbd275140506a1e91ac8591a
#
_cell.length_a   1.000
_cell.length_b   1.000
_cell.length_c   1.000
_cell.angle_alpha   90.00
_cell.angle_beta   90.00
_cell.angle_gamma   90.00
#
_symmetry.space_group_name_H-M   'P 1'
#
loop_
_entity.id
_entity.type
_entity.pdbx_description
1 polymer ?
#
loop_
_entity_poly.entity_id
_entity_poly.type
_entity_poly.pdbx_seq_one_letter_code
_entity_poly.pdbx_strand_id
1 'polypeptide(L)'
;MGLRNDAGELIGVATAGRPVARHLDDGLTLEVNRTCTTGERNANSALYGAVWRAAKAMGYQRCITYTQADESGASLRAAGFVRVKELPPRKSWAESSVALRSKRDPVGNGGVPRVLWEIRRMSTTSIRIKGE
;
A
#
# COMPACT_ATOMS: atom_id res chain seq x y z
N MET A 1 4.40 -11.55 -2.37
CA MET A 1 4.70 -12.01 -0.99
C MET A 1 3.52 -12.78 -0.44
N GLY A 2 3.76 -13.89 0.20
CA GLY A 2 2.72 -14.73 0.78
C GLY A 2 2.85 -14.83 2.29
N LEU A 3 1.73 -14.95 2.98
CA LEU A 3 1.66 -15.13 4.42
C LEU A 3 1.06 -16.52 4.71
N ARG A 4 1.73 -17.28 5.56
CA ARG A 4 1.26 -18.59 6.00
C ARG A 4 0.94 -18.56 7.49
N ASN A 5 -0.03 -19.37 7.90
CA ASN A 5 -0.32 -19.56 9.32
C ASN A 5 0.60 -20.66 9.90
N ASP A 6 0.42 -20.95 11.20
CA ASP A 6 1.26 -21.95 11.88
C ASP A 6 1.08 -23.36 11.31
N ALA A 7 -0.06 -23.64 10.68
CA ALA A 7 -0.30 -24.91 10.01
C ALA A 7 0.32 -24.98 8.61
N GLY A 8 0.97 -23.90 8.16
CA GLY A 8 1.58 -23.82 6.84
C GLY A 8 0.62 -23.47 5.72
N GLU A 9 -0.62 -23.14 6.02
CA GLU A 9 -1.61 -22.77 5.03
C GLU A 9 -1.41 -21.33 4.57
N LEU A 10 -1.51 -21.09 3.26
CA LEU A 10 -1.43 -19.74 2.70
C LEU A 10 -2.70 -18.97 3.05
N ILE A 11 -2.57 -17.90 3.81
CA ILE A 11 -3.71 -17.11 4.29
C ILE A 11 -3.74 -15.69 3.74
N GLY A 12 -2.72 -15.29 3.01
CA GLY A 12 -2.71 -13.97 2.42
C GLY A 12 -1.59 -13.79 1.43
N VAL A 13 -1.79 -12.87 0.50
CA VAL A 13 -0.78 -12.47 -0.49
C VAL A 13 -0.79 -10.95 -0.65
N ALA A 14 0.37 -10.41 -0.96
CA ALA A 14 0.51 -9.00 -1.31
C ALA A 14 1.37 -8.88 -2.55
N THR A 15 1.02 -7.93 -3.40
CA THR A 15 1.84 -7.57 -4.55
C THR A 15 2.34 -6.14 -4.37
N ALA A 16 3.57 -5.91 -4.79
CA ALA A 16 4.20 -4.60 -4.67
C ALA A 16 5.11 -4.37 -5.86
N GLY A 17 5.32 -3.11 -6.20
CA GLY A 17 6.16 -2.74 -7.32
C GLY A 17 6.43 -1.25 -7.36
N ARG A 18 6.84 -0.76 -8.52
CA ARG A 18 7.10 0.67 -8.71
C ARG A 18 5.80 1.47 -8.55
N PRO A 19 5.86 2.67 -7.96
CA PRO A 19 4.68 3.52 -7.87
C PRO A 19 4.07 3.81 -9.24
N VAL A 20 2.74 3.75 -9.32
CA VAL A 20 2.02 4.10 -10.54
C VAL A 20 2.11 5.61 -10.78
N ALA A 21 2.05 6.40 -9.71
CA ALA A 21 2.21 7.86 -9.80
C ALA A 21 3.67 8.20 -10.09
N ARG A 22 3.93 8.81 -11.24
CA ARG A 22 5.30 9.11 -11.69
C ARG A 22 6.09 9.97 -10.72
N HIS A 23 5.44 10.93 -10.08
CA HIS A 23 6.12 11.83 -9.14
C HIS A 23 6.55 11.14 -7.85
N LEU A 24 6.04 9.95 -7.58
CA LEU A 24 6.43 9.13 -6.44
C LEU A 24 7.44 8.04 -6.81
N ASP A 25 7.68 7.83 -8.11
CA ASP A 25 8.59 6.80 -8.61
C ASP A 25 10.02 7.33 -8.66
N ASP A 26 10.63 7.45 -7.51
CA ASP A 26 11.97 8.01 -7.32
C ASP A 26 13.07 6.95 -7.22
N GLY A 27 12.73 5.69 -7.45
CA GLY A 27 13.67 4.57 -7.31
C GLY A 27 13.88 4.12 -5.87
N LEU A 28 13.32 4.84 -4.89
CA LEU A 28 13.48 4.54 -3.46
C LEU A 28 12.14 4.25 -2.79
N THR A 29 11.06 4.26 -3.55
CA THR A 29 9.70 4.05 -3.06
C THR A 29 9.11 2.80 -3.67
N LEU A 30 8.55 1.95 -2.82
CA LEU A 30 7.80 0.77 -3.24
C LEU A 30 6.33 1.01 -2.99
N GLU A 31 5.48 0.61 -3.92
CA GLU A 31 4.03 0.68 -3.73
C GLU A 31 3.46 -0.72 -3.53
N VAL A 32 2.67 -0.90 -2.47
CA VAL A 32 1.86 -2.11 -2.31
C VAL A 32 0.60 -1.92 -3.14
N ASN A 33 0.49 -2.70 -4.21
CA ASN A 33 -0.60 -2.57 -5.17
C ASN A 33 -1.86 -3.24 -4.68
N ARG A 34 -1.73 -4.36 -4.00
CA ARG A 34 -2.87 -5.16 -3.59
C ARG A 34 -2.50 -6.11 -2.46
N THR A 35 -3.43 -6.28 -1.54
CA THR A 35 -3.40 -7.34 -0.53
C THR A 35 -4.69 -8.13 -0.63
N CYS A 36 -4.59 -9.42 -0.34
CA CYS A 36 -5.75 -10.30 -0.33
C CYS A 36 -5.52 -11.34 0.76
N THR A 37 -6.48 -11.53 1.64
CA THR A 37 -6.38 -12.48 2.74
C THR A 37 -7.64 -13.32 2.85
N THR A 38 -7.52 -14.42 3.59
CA THR A 38 -8.68 -15.28 3.91
C THR A 38 -9.56 -14.69 5.01
N GLY A 39 -9.19 -13.52 5.55
CA GLY A 39 -9.95 -12.88 6.62
C GLY A 39 -9.44 -13.20 8.01
N GLU A 40 -8.33 -13.93 8.14
CA GLU A 40 -7.77 -14.20 9.45
C GLU A 40 -7.33 -12.90 10.15
N ARG A 41 -7.47 -12.90 11.46
CA ARG A 41 -7.13 -11.74 12.28
C ARG A 41 -5.67 -11.34 12.08
N ASN A 42 -5.44 -10.05 11.91
CA ASN A 42 -4.12 -9.45 11.74
C ASN A 42 -3.38 -9.86 10.47
N ALA A 43 -4.02 -10.58 9.54
CA ALA A 43 -3.36 -11.02 8.32
C ALA A 43 -2.91 -9.85 7.46
N ASN A 44 -3.75 -8.84 7.28
CA ASN A 44 -3.39 -7.66 6.49
C ASN A 44 -2.23 -6.88 7.11
N SER A 45 -2.28 -6.63 8.42
CA SER A 45 -1.18 -5.90 9.08
C SER A 45 0.12 -6.69 9.03
N ALA A 46 0.06 -8.01 9.14
CA ALA A 46 1.23 -8.86 9.01
C ALA A 46 1.82 -8.79 7.60
N LEU A 47 0.97 -8.75 6.56
CA LEU A 47 1.43 -8.60 5.19
C LEU A 47 2.11 -7.26 4.96
N TYR A 48 1.50 -6.16 5.38
CA TYR A 48 2.11 -4.84 5.23
C TYR A 48 3.44 -4.76 5.96
N GLY A 49 3.52 -5.29 7.17
CA GLY A 49 4.75 -5.33 7.94
C GLY A 49 5.83 -6.15 7.25
N ALA A 50 5.47 -7.31 6.70
CA ALA A 50 6.41 -8.17 5.99
C ALA A 50 6.93 -7.51 4.71
N VAL A 51 6.04 -6.85 3.94
CA VAL A 51 6.45 -6.12 2.74
C VAL A 51 7.44 -5.02 3.09
N TRP A 52 7.18 -4.27 4.16
CA TRP A 52 8.07 -3.20 4.58
C TRP A 52 9.45 -3.74 5.02
N ARG A 53 9.48 -4.83 5.78
CA ARG A 53 10.75 -5.44 6.16
C ARG A 53 11.56 -5.89 4.93
N ALA A 54 10.89 -6.51 3.97
CA ALA A 54 11.54 -6.91 2.72
C ALA A 54 12.01 -5.69 1.92
N ALA A 55 11.20 -4.67 1.84
CA ALA A 55 11.54 -3.43 1.13
C ALA A 55 12.78 -2.77 1.73
N LYS A 56 12.86 -2.67 3.06
CA LYS A 56 14.03 -2.11 3.72
C LYS A 56 15.28 -2.93 3.40
N ALA A 57 15.17 -4.25 3.42
CA ALA A 57 16.29 -5.13 3.11
C ALA A 57 16.77 -4.95 1.67
N MET A 58 15.87 -4.57 0.77
CA MET A 58 16.18 -4.33 -0.65
C MET A 58 16.68 -2.92 -0.92
N GLY A 59 16.74 -2.05 0.09
CA GLY A 59 17.24 -0.70 -0.07
C GLY A 59 16.20 0.39 -0.26
N TYR A 60 14.93 0.06 -0.24
CA TYR A 60 13.88 1.09 -0.33
C TYR A 60 13.84 1.96 0.91
N GLN A 61 13.54 3.24 0.72
CA GLN A 61 13.46 4.23 1.80
C GLN A 61 12.03 4.48 2.24
N ARG A 62 11.06 4.14 1.39
CA ARG A 62 9.66 4.42 1.65
C ARG A 62 8.79 3.34 1.01
N CYS A 63 7.68 3.03 1.67
CA CYS A 63 6.64 2.18 1.12
C CYS A 63 5.32 2.94 1.18
N ILE A 64 4.55 2.89 0.10
CA ILE A 64 3.27 3.55 0.01
C ILE A 64 2.17 2.57 -0.38
N THR A 65 0.95 2.93 -0.04
CA THR A 65 -0.24 2.21 -0.51
C THR A 65 -1.44 3.16 -0.47
N TYR A 66 -2.51 2.77 -1.15
CA TYR A 66 -3.74 3.55 -1.20
C TYR A 66 -4.89 2.72 -0.65
N THR A 67 -5.78 3.37 0.07
CA THR A 67 -7.07 2.79 0.49
C THR A 67 -8.19 3.69 -0.01
N GLN A 68 -9.41 3.17 0.04
CA GLN A 68 -10.57 4.03 -0.16
C GLN A 68 -10.81 4.85 1.11
N ALA A 69 -11.36 6.05 0.97
CA ALA A 69 -11.52 6.96 2.10
C ALA A 69 -12.47 6.43 3.17
N ASP A 70 -13.38 5.53 2.79
CA ASP A 70 -14.32 4.90 3.72
C ASP A 70 -13.73 3.71 4.49
N GLU A 71 -12.50 3.30 4.17
CA GLU A 71 -11.80 2.26 4.90
C GLU A 71 -11.10 2.85 6.12
N SER A 72 -11.09 2.09 7.22
CA SER A 72 -10.54 2.58 8.49
C SER A 72 -9.02 2.75 8.49
N GLY A 73 -8.32 1.95 7.68
CA GLY A 73 -6.86 1.93 7.69
C GLY A 73 -6.25 1.26 8.92
N ALA A 74 -7.04 0.52 9.68
CA ALA A 74 -6.57 -0.10 10.92
C ALA A 74 -5.36 -1.02 10.71
N SER A 75 -5.39 -1.83 9.65
CA SER A 75 -4.28 -2.73 9.33
C SER A 75 -3.00 -1.97 9.00
N LEU A 76 -3.11 -0.85 8.33
CA LEU A 76 -1.98 -0.01 7.98
C LEU A 76 -1.39 0.67 9.21
N ARG A 77 -2.25 1.21 10.08
CA ARG A 77 -1.78 1.81 11.34
C ARG A 77 -1.09 0.77 12.21
N ALA A 78 -1.63 -0.44 12.28
CA ALA A 78 -1.01 -1.53 13.04
C ALA A 78 0.36 -1.90 12.50
N ALA A 79 0.58 -1.76 11.19
CA ALA A 79 1.87 -2.04 10.55
C ALA A 79 2.84 -0.85 10.63
N GLY A 80 2.40 0.30 11.14
CA GLY A 80 3.25 1.49 11.30
C GLY A 80 3.12 2.51 10.19
N PHE A 81 2.22 2.31 9.23
CA PHE A 81 1.97 3.30 8.19
C PHE A 81 1.22 4.49 8.76
N VAL A 82 1.47 5.66 8.20
CA VAL A 82 0.77 6.89 8.57
C VAL A 82 -0.03 7.42 7.39
N ARG A 83 -1.15 8.07 7.69
CA ARG A 83 -1.97 8.70 6.69
C ARG A 83 -1.27 9.96 6.20
N VAL A 84 -1.13 10.10 4.87
CA VAL A 84 -0.48 11.27 4.26
C VAL A 84 -1.51 12.29 3.83
N LYS A 85 -2.42 11.90 2.95
CA LYS A 85 -3.44 12.81 2.42
C LYS A 85 -4.56 12.05 1.74
N GLU A 86 -5.70 12.74 1.61
CA GLU A 86 -6.82 12.26 0.81
C GLU A 86 -6.66 12.76 -0.62
N LEU A 87 -7.00 11.90 -1.57
CA LEU A 87 -6.92 12.18 -2.99
C LEU A 87 -8.30 12.06 -3.61
N PRO A 88 -8.57 12.80 -4.70
CA PRO A 88 -9.84 12.64 -5.41
C PRO A 88 -9.97 11.22 -5.96
N PRO A 89 -11.21 10.79 -6.29
CA PRO A 89 -11.42 9.49 -6.88
C PRO A 89 -10.56 9.28 -8.12
N ARG A 90 -10.07 8.04 -8.29
CA ARG A 90 -9.30 7.69 -9.47
C ARG A 90 -10.19 7.81 -10.71
N LYS A 91 -9.64 8.38 -11.78
CA LYS A 91 -10.30 8.36 -13.07
C LYS A 91 -10.50 6.93 -13.51
N SER A 92 -11.74 6.61 -13.89
CA SER A 92 -12.07 5.28 -14.36
C SER A 92 -11.88 5.21 -15.87
N TRP A 93 -11.88 4.00 -16.38
CA TRP A 93 -11.90 3.80 -17.82
C TRP A 93 -13.17 4.33 -18.48
N ALA A 94 -14.21 4.55 -17.70
CA ALA A 94 -15.46 5.12 -18.23
C ALA A 94 -15.27 6.53 -18.79
N GLU A 95 -14.18 7.19 -18.44
CA GLU A 95 -13.83 8.49 -18.99
C GLU A 95 -13.06 8.41 -20.30
N SER A 96 -12.65 7.21 -20.71
CA SER A 96 -12.00 6.98 -22.00
C SER A 96 -13.01 6.49 -23.01
N SER A 97 -12.71 6.72 -24.30
CA SER A 97 -13.59 6.26 -25.37
C SER A 97 -13.76 4.74 -25.39
N VAL A 98 -12.72 4.02 -25.01
CA VAL A 98 -12.78 2.56 -24.98
C VAL A 98 -13.69 2.08 -23.85
N ALA A 99 -13.51 2.64 -22.66
CA ALA A 99 -14.30 2.26 -21.51
C ALA A 99 -15.75 2.67 -21.62
N LEU A 100 -16.03 3.80 -22.27
CA LEU A 100 -17.40 4.24 -22.54
C LEU A 100 -18.16 3.20 -23.34
N ARG A 101 -17.50 2.56 -24.29
CA ARG A 101 -18.13 1.51 -25.11
C ARG A 101 -18.37 0.23 -24.31
N SER A 102 -17.45 -0.11 -23.39
CA SER A 102 -17.59 -1.33 -22.59
C SER A 102 -18.52 -1.17 -21.40
N LYS A 103 -18.82 0.06 -21.00
CA LYS A 103 -19.62 0.39 -19.82
C LYS A 103 -19.07 -0.27 -18.55
N ARG A 104 -17.75 -0.42 -18.48
CA ARG A 104 -17.07 -0.99 -17.31
C ARG A 104 -16.14 0.03 -16.69
N ASP A 105 -15.91 -0.15 -15.39
CA ASP A 105 -15.00 0.69 -14.63
C ASP A 105 -14.02 -0.21 -13.86
N PRO A 106 -13.13 -0.89 -14.59
CA PRO A 106 -12.26 -1.89 -13.96
C PRO A 106 -11.19 -1.32 -13.04
N VAL A 107 -10.89 -0.04 -13.16
CA VAL A 107 -9.82 0.60 -12.36
C VAL A 107 -10.33 1.75 -11.49
N GLY A 108 -11.58 2.12 -11.65
CA GLY A 108 -12.18 3.13 -10.79
C GLY A 108 -12.61 2.55 -9.45
N ASN A 109 -12.93 3.39 -8.52
CA ASN A 109 -13.34 2.98 -7.18
C ASN A 109 -14.73 3.53 -6.82
N GLY A 110 -15.61 3.63 -7.81
CA GLY A 110 -16.99 4.06 -7.61
C GLY A 110 -17.15 5.52 -7.22
N GLY A 111 -16.19 6.36 -7.53
CA GLY A 111 -16.23 7.76 -7.15
C GLY A 111 -15.82 8.03 -5.72
N VAL A 112 -15.33 7.03 -5.00
CA VAL A 112 -14.89 7.20 -3.62
C VAL A 112 -13.48 7.80 -3.60
N PRO A 113 -13.22 8.85 -2.80
CA PRO A 113 -11.88 9.38 -2.63
C PRO A 113 -10.93 8.32 -2.07
N ARG A 114 -9.65 8.49 -2.33
CA ARG A 114 -8.60 7.59 -1.88
C ARG A 114 -7.77 8.27 -0.81
N VAL A 115 -7.09 7.46 -0.01
CA VAL A 115 -6.14 7.94 0.99
C VAL A 115 -4.78 7.34 0.70
N LEU A 116 -3.76 8.19 0.67
CA LEU A 116 -2.38 7.76 0.54
C LEU A 116 -1.80 7.51 1.92
N TRP A 117 -1.19 6.35 2.10
CA TRP A 117 -0.51 5.94 3.32
C TRP A 117 0.95 5.71 3.03
N GLU A 118 1.81 6.00 4.00
CA GLU A 118 3.23 5.72 3.84
C GLU A 118 3.89 5.25 5.14
N ILE A 119 4.99 4.52 4.98
CA ILE A 119 5.93 4.25 6.04
C ILE A 119 7.32 4.54 5.49
N ARG A 120 8.14 5.19 6.29
CA ARG A 120 9.49 5.59 5.89
C ARG A 120 10.52 4.95 6.79
N ARG A 121 11.71 4.72 6.24
CA ARG A 121 12.86 4.32 7.03
C ARG A 121 13.21 5.43 8.00
N MET A 122 13.53 5.08 9.23
CA MET A 122 13.97 6.06 10.22
C MET A 122 15.31 6.66 9.79
N SER A 123 15.43 7.98 10.00
CA SER A 123 16.65 8.68 9.66
C SER A 123 17.77 8.28 10.64
N THR A 124 18.90 7.85 10.09
CA THR A 124 20.10 7.58 10.87
C THR A 124 20.59 8.84 11.60
N THR A 125 20.45 9.98 10.95
CA THR A 125 20.82 11.27 11.54
C THR A 125 20.02 11.56 12.79
N SER A 126 18.70 11.31 12.76
CA SER A 126 17.86 11.50 13.94
C SER A 126 18.28 10.61 15.10
N ILE A 127 18.61 9.35 14.82
CA ILE A 127 19.08 8.41 15.84
C ILE A 127 20.41 8.90 16.44
N ARG A 128 21.31 9.36 15.59
CA ARG A 128 22.62 9.84 16.04
C ARG A 128 22.51 11.05 16.95
N ILE A 129 21.65 12.00 16.60
CA ILE A 129 21.42 13.19 17.42
C ILE A 129 20.90 12.81 18.79
N LYS A 130 20.01 11.84 18.86
CA LYS A 130 19.45 11.37 20.12
C LYS A 130 20.47 10.63 20.98
N GLY A 131 21.46 10.02 20.35
CA GLY A 131 22.50 9.28 21.05
C GLY A 131 23.56 10.18 21.65
N GLU A 132 23.58 11.41 21.26
CA GLU A 132 24.52 12.38 21.76
C GLU A 132 23.97 13.09 23.01
#